data_0937b18cc67ffb1e00317cd7a82534a8
#
_entry.id   0937b18cc67ffb1e00317cd7a82534a8
#
_cell.length_a   1.000
_cell.length_b   1.000
_cell.length_c   1.000
_cell.angle_alpha   90.00
_cell.angle_beta   90.00
_cell.angle_gamma   90.00
#
_symmetry.space_group_name_H-M   'P 1'
#
loop_
_entity.id
_entity.type
_entity.pdbx_description
1 polymer ?
#
loop_
_entity_poly.entity_id
_entity_poly.type
_entity_poly.pdbx_seq_one_letter_code
_entity_poly.pdbx_strand_id
1 'polypeptide(L)'
;MTYVEEIPLNPSSINVLSWLRRESVRYLKDKAKVRKEYRKKREALEERKVKVLEKLSIAYSPEKLNEMFKKASNLLDMQKSALQACGYIVFDFTGKTGSRLIVGMANDIFGKQIFEVGLAWDPLLNLPYIPASSLKGSFRSYIEMEKKDLASLLGTMEDASSIVFLNSYPISSRYNLLVPEVTTPIYREQEVKIKETEAKPTPIIYPVVNRDVIFRIVVGIKPEKRDLINQLKLFLVEVLKRGIGAKTLLGYGIIELEGHS
;
A
#
# COMPACT_ATOMS: atom_id res chain seq x y z
N MET A 1 23.72 -13.87 -28.05
CA MET A 1 22.78 -13.11 -27.19
C MET A 1 21.39 -13.55 -27.55
N THR A 2 20.82 -14.52 -26.81
CA THR A 2 19.42 -14.91 -26.99
C THR A 2 18.55 -13.77 -26.53
N TYR A 3 17.88 -13.11 -27.45
CA TYR A 3 16.75 -12.20 -27.13
C TYR A 3 15.68 -13.05 -26.43
N VAL A 4 15.65 -13.02 -25.12
CA VAL A 4 14.47 -13.47 -24.39
C VAL A 4 13.41 -12.42 -24.66
N GLU A 5 12.42 -12.76 -25.49
CA GLU A 5 11.26 -11.94 -25.75
C GLU A 5 10.73 -11.35 -24.43
N GLU A 6 10.57 -10.03 -24.40
CA GLU A 6 10.01 -9.35 -23.25
C GLU A 6 8.52 -9.72 -23.16
N ILE A 7 8.19 -10.66 -22.28
CA ILE A 7 6.79 -11.01 -22.03
C ILE A 7 6.10 -9.76 -21.46
N PRO A 8 5.10 -9.22 -22.17
CA PRO A 8 4.36 -8.05 -21.67
C PRO A 8 3.69 -8.40 -20.33
N LEU A 9 3.79 -7.50 -19.36
CA LEU A 9 3.15 -7.68 -18.07
C LEU A 9 1.64 -7.48 -18.24
N ASN A 10 0.88 -8.56 -18.09
CA ASN A 10 -0.57 -8.51 -17.99
C ASN A 10 -0.99 -9.05 -16.61
N PRO A 11 -1.50 -8.21 -15.71
CA PRO A 11 -1.83 -8.62 -14.34
C PRO A 11 -2.95 -9.66 -14.25
N SER A 12 -3.80 -9.78 -15.27
CA SER A 12 -4.87 -10.79 -15.31
C SER A 12 -4.35 -12.20 -15.56
N SER A 13 -3.19 -12.35 -16.20
CA SER A 13 -2.60 -13.65 -16.58
C SER A 13 -1.24 -13.92 -15.95
N ILE A 14 -0.55 -12.90 -15.46
CA ILE A 14 0.80 -13.01 -14.88
C ILE A 14 0.78 -12.48 -13.46
N ASN A 15 1.24 -13.32 -12.51
CA ASN A 15 1.46 -12.86 -11.14
C ASN A 15 2.64 -11.86 -11.11
N VAL A 16 2.37 -10.65 -10.67
CA VAL A 16 3.34 -9.55 -10.69
C VAL A 16 4.55 -9.80 -9.78
N LEU A 17 4.37 -10.54 -8.68
CA LEU A 17 5.49 -10.88 -7.79
C LEU A 17 6.48 -11.81 -8.49
N SER A 18 5.98 -12.78 -9.25
CA SER A 18 6.82 -13.68 -10.05
C SER A 18 7.55 -12.91 -11.15
N TRP A 19 6.88 -11.96 -11.79
CA TRP A 19 7.48 -11.09 -12.78
C TRP A 19 8.55 -10.18 -12.15
N LEU A 20 8.28 -9.55 -11.02
CA LEU A 20 9.24 -8.70 -10.28
C LEU A 20 10.44 -9.50 -9.78
N ARG A 21 10.25 -10.73 -9.31
CA ARG A 21 11.37 -11.60 -8.92
C ARG A 21 12.31 -11.87 -10.09
N ARG A 22 11.75 -12.12 -11.28
CA ARG A 22 12.55 -12.29 -12.49
C ARG A 22 13.33 -11.00 -12.85
N GLU A 23 12.68 -9.85 -12.78
CA GLU A 23 13.34 -8.56 -13.01
C GLU A 23 14.38 -8.25 -11.92
N SER A 24 14.14 -8.64 -10.67
CA SER A 24 15.13 -8.53 -9.58
C SER A 24 16.39 -9.33 -9.86
N VAL A 25 16.25 -10.57 -10.32
CA VAL A 25 17.41 -11.41 -10.71
C VAL A 25 18.22 -10.77 -11.83
N ARG A 26 17.54 -10.21 -12.83
CA ARG A 26 18.20 -9.49 -13.93
C ARG A 26 18.94 -8.25 -13.43
N TYR A 27 18.27 -7.44 -12.59
CA TYR A 27 18.83 -6.26 -11.96
C TYR A 27 20.09 -6.58 -11.13
N LEU A 28 20.02 -7.63 -10.29
CA LEU A 28 21.15 -8.05 -9.44
C LEU A 28 22.33 -8.58 -10.26
N LYS A 29 22.08 -9.30 -11.36
CA LYS A 29 23.13 -9.76 -12.29
C LYS A 29 23.84 -8.56 -12.93
N ASP A 30 23.09 -7.54 -13.33
CA ASP A 30 23.68 -6.33 -13.93
C ASP A 30 24.41 -5.52 -12.85
N LYS A 31 23.86 -5.41 -11.64
CA LYS A 31 24.52 -4.77 -10.49
C LYS A 31 25.84 -5.43 -10.12
N ALA A 32 25.94 -6.75 -10.18
CA ALA A 32 27.18 -7.48 -9.92
C ALA A 32 28.28 -7.17 -10.95
N LYS A 33 27.92 -6.93 -12.21
CA LYS A 33 28.85 -6.54 -13.27
C LYS A 33 29.36 -5.10 -13.11
N VAL A 34 28.55 -4.22 -12.49
CA VAL A 34 28.87 -2.79 -12.30
C VAL A 34 30.02 -2.54 -11.31
N ARG A 35 30.29 -3.46 -10.39
CA ARG A 35 31.40 -3.32 -9.42
C ARG A 35 32.78 -3.10 -10.05
N LYS A 36 32.94 -3.34 -11.37
CA LYS A 36 34.22 -3.20 -12.10
C LYS A 36 34.34 -1.94 -12.96
N GLU A 37 33.25 -1.18 -13.26
CA GLU A 37 33.28 -0.01 -14.13
C GLU A 37 32.27 1.07 -13.70
N TYR A 38 32.71 2.12 -13.03
CA TYR A 38 31.99 2.88 -12.01
C TYR A 38 30.90 3.89 -12.44
N ARG A 39 30.78 4.38 -13.66
CA ARG A 39 29.82 5.48 -13.95
C ARG A 39 28.72 5.13 -14.94
N LYS A 40 29.03 4.77 -16.15
CA LYS A 40 28.04 4.47 -17.20
C LYS A 40 27.08 3.33 -16.84
N LYS A 41 27.56 2.34 -16.06
CA LYS A 41 26.75 1.19 -15.66
C LYS A 41 25.78 1.50 -14.51
N ARG A 42 26.03 2.52 -13.69
CA ARG A 42 25.09 2.98 -12.66
C ARG A 42 23.88 3.67 -13.29
N GLU A 43 24.09 4.50 -14.29
CA GLU A 43 23.02 5.14 -15.06
C GLU A 43 22.11 4.07 -15.72
N ALA A 44 22.67 3.04 -16.33
CA ALA A 44 21.91 1.94 -16.91
C ALA A 44 21.08 1.13 -15.89
N LEU A 45 21.53 1.04 -14.64
CA LEU A 45 20.74 0.40 -13.56
C LEU A 45 19.55 1.24 -13.14
N GLU A 46 19.72 2.56 -13.03
CA GLU A 46 18.60 3.46 -12.70
C GLU A 46 17.59 3.52 -13.85
N GLU A 47 18.04 3.57 -15.11
CA GLU A 47 17.17 3.46 -16.28
C GLU A 47 16.35 2.17 -16.27
N ARG A 48 16.95 1.07 -15.80
CA ARG A 48 16.22 -0.19 -15.68
C ARG A 48 15.11 -0.13 -14.63
N LYS A 49 15.35 0.49 -13.48
CA LYS A 49 14.31 0.72 -12.46
C LYS A 49 13.14 1.49 -13.05
N VAL A 50 13.43 2.58 -13.75
CA VAL A 50 12.42 3.41 -14.41
C VAL A 50 11.60 2.58 -15.39
N LYS A 51 12.23 1.81 -16.28
CA LYS A 51 11.54 0.94 -17.25
C LYS A 51 10.65 -0.10 -16.58
N VAL A 52 11.08 -0.70 -15.45
CA VAL A 52 10.26 -1.64 -14.69
C VAL A 52 9.04 -0.93 -14.08
N LEU A 53 9.20 0.28 -13.56
CA LEU A 53 8.10 1.08 -13.02
C LEU A 53 7.10 1.51 -14.09
N GLU A 54 7.58 1.94 -15.25
CA GLU A 54 6.72 2.28 -16.40
C GLU A 54 5.88 1.08 -16.83
N LYS A 55 6.50 -0.10 -16.95
CA LYS A 55 5.78 -1.34 -17.27
C LYS A 55 4.73 -1.69 -16.21
N LEU A 56 5.05 -1.53 -14.92
CA LEU A 56 4.10 -1.71 -13.84
C LEU A 56 2.94 -0.73 -13.95
N SER A 57 3.22 0.56 -14.13
CA SER A 57 2.18 1.58 -14.24
C SER A 57 1.23 1.31 -15.41
N ILE A 58 1.76 1.00 -16.60
CA ILE A 58 0.97 0.68 -17.80
C ILE A 58 0.15 -0.61 -17.62
N ALA A 59 0.74 -1.61 -16.95
CA ALA A 59 0.06 -2.88 -16.70
C ALA A 59 -1.12 -2.73 -15.73
N TYR A 60 -1.02 -1.78 -14.79
CA TYR A 60 -2.06 -1.48 -13.79
C TYR A 60 -2.95 -0.30 -14.22
N SER A 61 -3.26 -0.21 -15.51
CA SER A 61 -4.28 0.71 -16.03
C SER A 61 -5.69 0.21 -15.69
N PRO A 62 -6.69 1.10 -15.47
CA PRO A 62 -8.03 0.73 -14.99
C PRO A 62 -8.70 -0.38 -15.81
N GLU A 63 -8.57 -0.32 -17.14
CA GLU A 63 -9.22 -1.25 -18.06
C GLU A 63 -8.76 -2.71 -17.86
N LYS A 64 -7.52 -2.90 -17.40
CA LYS A 64 -6.93 -4.22 -17.16
C LYS A 64 -7.24 -4.80 -15.78
N LEU A 65 -7.82 -4.01 -14.89
CA LEU A 65 -8.01 -4.35 -13.47
C LEU A 65 -9.43 -4.80 -13.11
N ASN A 66 -10.40 -4.63 -14.00
CA ASN A 66 -11.82 -4.88 -13.72
C ASN A 66 -12.09 -6.26 -13.10
N GLU A 67 -11.47 -7.32 -13.62
CA GLU A 67 -11.64 -8.67 -13.08
C GLU A 67 -11.04 -8.80 -11.66
N MET A 68 -9.88 -8.20 -11.42
CA MET A 68 -9.23 -8.22 -10.11
C MET A 68 -10.02 -7.41 -9.08
N PHE A 69 -10.54 -6.25 -9.47
CA PHE A 69 -11.42 -5.44 -8.62
C PHE A 69 -12.70 -6.20 -8.26
N LYS A 70 -13.29 -6.92 -9.21
CA LYS A 70 -14.45 -7.78 -8.96
C LYS A 70 -14.11 -8.93 -7.99
N LYS A 71 -12.98 -9.60 -8.16
CA LYS A 71 -12.52 -10.65 -7.24
C LYS A 71 -12.30 -10.10 -5.83
N ALA A 72 -11.70 -8.92 -5.71
CA ALA A 72 -11.49 -8.24 -4.42
C ALA A 72 -12.82 -7.88 -3.74
N SER A 73 -13.79 -7.35 -4.50
CA SER A 73 -15.12 -7.05 -3.99
C SER A 73 -15.85 -8.30 -3.51
N ASN A 74 -15.82 -9.40 -4.29
CA ASN A 74 -16.42 -10.67 -3.92
C ASN A 74 -15.80 -11.27 -2.64
N LEU A 75 -14.46 -11.16 -2.49
CA LEU A 75 -13.79 -11.59 -1.26
C LEU A 75 -14.31 -10.82 -0.04
N LEU A 76 -14.43 -9.50 -0.17
CA LEU A 76 -14.95 -8.65 0.90
C LEU A 76 -16.42 -8.94 1.20
N ASP A 77 -17.25 -9.27 0.21
CA ASP A 77 -18.64 -9.69 0.41
C ASP A 77 -18.71 -10.98 1.23
N MET A 78 -17.88 -11.97 0.92
CA MET A 78 -17.79 -13.21 1.68
C MET A 78 -17.36 -12.95 3.14
N GLN A 79 -16.32 -12.14 3.34
CA GLN A 79 -15.81 -11.80 4.66
C GLN A 79 -16.84 -10.99 5.49
N LYS A 80 -17.52 -10.03 4.85
CA LYS A 80 -18.63 -9.28 5.45
C LYS A 80 -19.74 -10.22 5.92
N SER A 81 -20.20 -11.13 5.07
CA SER A 81 -21.23 -12.10 5.39
C SER A 81 -20.80 -13.01 6.55
N ALA A 82 -19.55 -13.43 6.60
CA ALA A 82 -19.01 -14.21 7.70
C ALA A 82 -19.03 -13.43 9.02
N LEU A 83 -18.62 -12.15 9.03
CA LEU A 83 -18.71 -11.30 10.22
C LEU A 83 -20.15 -11.13 10.70
N GLN A 84 -21.10 -10.93 9.78
CA GLN A 84 -22.53 -10.82 10.11
C GLN A 84 -23.07 -12.13 10.70
N ALA A 85 -22.69 -13.28 10.13
CA ALA A 85 -23.06 -14.59 10.66
C ALA A 85 -22.48 -14.84 12.06
N CYS A 86 -21.31 -14.25 12.38
CA CYS A 86 -20.73 -14.26 13.72
C CYS A 86 -21.36 -13.22 14.68
N GLY A 87 -22.43 -12.53 14.28
CA GLY A 87 -23.16 -11.57 15.10
C GLY A 87 -22.55 -10.16 15.13
N TYR A 88 -21.53 -9.86 14.34
CA TYR A 88 -20.96 -8.51 14.29
C TYR A 88 -21.89 -7.54 13.55
N ILE A 89 -21.95 -6.31 14.04
CA ILE A 89 -22.52 -5.17 13.31
C ILE A 89 -21.44 -4.70 12.35
N VAL A 90 -21.72 -4.71 11.05
CA VAL A 90 -20.70 -4.43 10.02
C VAL A 90 -20.90 -3.07 9.38
N PHE A 91 -19.83 -2.30 9.29
CA PHE A 91 -19.71 -1.12 8.45
C PHE A 91 -18.99 -1.49 7.16
N ASP A 92 -19.57 -1.10 6.07
CA ASP A 92 -19.09 -1.35 4.72
C ASP A 92 -19.23 -0.04 3.93
N PHE A 93 -18.11 0.55 3.58
CA PHE A 93 -18.09 1.84 2.90
C PHE A 93 -16.91 1.93 1.94
N THR A 94 -16.97 2.91 1.06
CA THR A 94 -15.91 3.20 0.10
C THR A 94 -15.20 4.48 0.48
N GLY A 95 -13.89 4.48 0.26
CA GLY A 95 -13.04 5.64 0.45
C GLY A 95 -12.13 5.85 -0.74
N LYS A 96 -12.09 7.07 -1.24
CA LYS A 96 -11.25 7.48 -2.34
C LYS A 96 -9.92 8.06 -1.84
N THR A 97 -8.80 7.62 -2.40
CA THR A 97 -7.50 8.22 -2.09
C THR A 97 -7.45 9.66 -2.62
N GLY A 98 -7.40 10.63 -1.70
CA GLY A 98 -7.20 12.05 -2.03
C GLY A 98 -5.75 12.39 -2.35
N SER A 99 -4.83 11.54 -1.87
CA SER A 99 -3.39 11.65 -2.12
C SER A 99 -2.78 10.29 -2.46
N ARG A 100 -1.49 10.28 -2.84
CA ARG A 100 -0.75 9.02 -3.05
C ARG A 100 -0.66 8.24 -1.74
N LEU A 101 -0.75 6.91 -1.83
CA LEU A 101 -0.74 6.03 -0.66
C LEU A 101 0.47 5.10 -0.70
N ILE A 102 1.18 5.03 0.43
CA ILE A 102 2.33 4.16 0.65
C ILE A 102 2.05 3.30 1.88
N VAL A 103 1.75 2.02 1.68
CA VAL A 103 1.50 1.07 2.77
C VAL A 103 2.40 -0.14 2.60
N GLY A 104 3.03 -0.58 3.69
CA GLY A 104 3.91 -1.75 3.67
C GLY A 104 5.31 -1.48 3.14
N MET A 105 5.89 -0.31 3.40
CA MET A 105 7.27 0.04 2.99
C MET A 105 8.31 -1.00 3.41
N ALA A 106 8.12 -1.65 4.55
CA ALA A 106 9.02 -2.69 5.05
C ALA A 106 8.76 -4.07 4.43
N ASN A 107 7.74 -4.22 3.58
CA ASN A 107 7.40 -5.49 2.96
C ASN A 107 8.42 -5.87 1.90
N ASP A 108 9.12 -6.99 2.12
CA ASP A 108 10.15 -7.50 1.21
C ASP A 108 9.59 -8.20 -0.03
N ILE A 109 8.30 -8.49 -0.04
CA ILE A 109 7.66 -9.30 -1.08
C ILE A 109 7.57 -8.55 -2.40
N PHE A 110 7.15 -7.27 -2.35
CA PHE A 110 6.91 -6.48 -3.54
C PHE A 110 8.14 -5.63 -3.93
N GLY A 111 9.01 -6.19 -4.76
CA GLY A 111 10.03 -5.45 -5.50
C GLY A 111 11.12 -4.73 -4.70
N LYS A 112 11.23 -4.94 -3.39
CA LYS A 112 12.21 -4.25 -2.52
C LYS A 112 13.66 -4.42 -2.99
N GLN A 113 13.99 -5.52 -3.64
CA GLN A 113 15.33 -5.74 -4.21
C GLN A 113 15.65 -4.79 -5.36
N ILE A 114 14.62 -4.28 -6.07
CA ILE A 114 14.77 -3.30 -7.15
C ILE A 114 14.56 -1.88 -6.63
N PHE A 115 13.46 -1.67 -5.89
CA PHE A 115 12.96 -0.33 -5.56
C PHE A 115 13.39 0.18 -4.19
N GLU A 116 13.98 -0.68 -3.34
CA GLU A 116 14.38 -0.37 -1.96
C GLU A 116 13.20 -0.07 -1.01
N VAL A 117 11.99 0.13 -1.55
CA VAL A 117 10.74 0.37 -0.83
C VAL A 117 9.73 -0.69 -1.24
N GLY A 118 9.11 -1.34 -0.25
CA GLY A 118 8.06 -2.31 -0.46
C GLY A 118 6.67 -1.68 -0.57
N LEU A 119 5.71 -2.53 -0.95
CA LEU A 119 4.29 -2.21 -1.00
C LEU A 119 3.51 -3.42 -0.45
N ALA A 120 2.48 -3.19 0.36
CA ALA A 120 1.59 -4.25 0.80
C ALA A 120 0.86 -4.83 -0.42
N TRP A 121 1.05 -6.12 -0.65
CA TRP A 121 0.63 -6.79 -1.88
C TRP A 121 -0.04 -8.12 -1.59
N ASP A 122 -1.22 -8.32 -2.15
CA ASP A 122 -1.91 -9.60 -2.12
C ASP A 122 -1.52 -10.43 -3.34
N PRO A 123 -0.82 -11.56 -3.16
CA PRO A 123 -0.35 -12.39 -4.27
C PRO A 123 -1.46 -13.13 -5.00
N LEU A 124 -2.61 -13.37 -4.37
CA LEU A 124 -3.74 -14.10 -4.95
C LEU A 124 -4.61 -13.18 -5.81
N LEU A 125 -4.92 -11.99 -5.28
CA LEU A 125 -5.67 -10.98 -6.02
C LEU A 125 -4.80 -10.21 -7.00
N ASN A 126 -3.48 -10.28 -6.84
CA ASN A 126 -2.50 -9.52 -7.64
C ASN A 126 -2.72 -8.00 -7.56
N LEU A 127 -3.10 -7.51 -6.37
CA LEU A 127 -3.42 -6.12 -6.07
C LEU A 127 -2.67 -5.60 -4.84
N PRO A 128 -2.38 -4.29 -4.79
CA PRO A 128 -2.01 -3.65 -3.53
C PRO A 128 -3.21 -3.63 -2.59
N TYR A 129 -2.96 -3.64 -1.29
CA TYR A 129 -4.03 -3.54 -0.31
C TYR A 129 -3.60 -2.72 0.91
N ILE A 130 -4.58 -2.24 1.68
CA ILE A 130 -4.33 -1.64 2.99
C ILE A 130 -4.51 -2.75 4.04
N PRO A 131 -3.43 -3.17 4.73
CA PRO A 131 -3.54 -4.18 5.78
C PRO A 131 -4.48 -3.77 6.90
N ALA A 132 -5.29 -4.70 7.39
CA ALA A 132 -6.15 -4.51 8.55
C ALA A 132 -5.37 -4.00 9.77
N SER A 133 -4.13 -4.47 9.95
CA SER A 133 -3.22 -4.02 11.00
C SER A 133 -2.83 -2.54 10.87
N SER A 134 -2.66 -2.03 9.64
CA SER A 134 -2.38 -0.61 9.38
C SER A 134 -3.57 0.26 9.72
N LEU A 135 -4.78 -0.15 9.30
CA LEU A 135 -6.03 0.53 9.66
C LEU A 135 -6.22 0.55 11.18
N LYS A 136 -6.11 -0.62 11.81
CA LYS A 136 -6.25 -0.77 13.26
C LYS A 136 -5.20 0.05 14.02
N GLY A 137 -3.96 0.07 13.55
CA GLY A 137 -2.86 0.81 14.15
C GLY A 137 -3.09 2.33 14.10
N SER A 138 -3.48 2.86 12.94
CA SER A 138 -3.83 4.29 12.79
C SER A 138 -5.04 4.66 13.64
N PHE A 139 -6.05 3.79 13.69
CA PHE A 139 -7.24 4.00 14.53
C PHE A 139 -6.90 3.95 16.02
N ARG A 140 -6.04 3.02 16.45
CA ARG A 140 -5.55 2.96 17.84
C ARG A 140 -4.82 4.24 18.22
N SER A 141 -3.88 4.68 17.41
CA SER A 141 -3.11 5.90 17.66
C SER A 141 -4.02 7.12 17.82
N TYR A 142 -5.05 7.23 16.99
CA TYR A 142 -6.03 8.31 17.10
C TYR A 142 -6.83 8.25 18.41
N ILE A 143 -7.36 7.08 18.77
CA ILE A 143 -8.15 6.89 20.00
C ILE A 143 -7.30 7.15 21.25
N GLU A 144 -6.07 6.66 21.29
CA GLU A 144 -5.15 6.89 22.43
C GLU A 144 -4.83 8.38 22.64
N MET A 145 -4.85 9.17 21.58
CA MET A 145 -4.64 10.63 21.66
C MET A 145 -5.91 11.39 22.07
N GLU A 146 -7.06 11.04 21.51
CA GLU A 146 -8.30 11.85 21.61
C GLU A 146 -9.31 11.30 22.65
N LYS A 147 -9.33 9.96 22.88
CA LYS A 147 -10.31 9.25 23.70
C LYS A 147 -9.72 7.99 24.33
N LYS A 148 -8.75 8.18 25.20
CA LYS A 148 -7.92 7.11 25.79
C LYS A 148 -8.75 6.01 26.50
N ASP A 149 -9.88 6.37 27.07
CA ASP A 149 -10.83 5.46 27.70
C ASP A 149 -11.42 4.40 26.74
N LEU A 150 -11.45 4.69 25.43
CA LEU A 150 -11.93 3.77 24.41
C LEU A 150 -10.84 2.86 23.83
N ALA A 151 -9.58 3.03 24.21
CA ALA A 151 -8.47 2.26 23.66
C ALA A 151 -8.60 0.74 23.91
N SER A 152 -9.24 0.35 25.02
CA SER A 152 -9.54 -1.06 25.34
C SER A 152 -10.41 -1.78 24.32
N LEU A 153 -11.23 -1.03 23.55
CA LEU A 153 -12.06 -1.60 22.47
C LEU A 153 -11.22 -2.27 21.37
N LEU A 154 -9.98 -1.87 21.20
CA LEU A 154 -9.05 -2.43 20.21
C LEU A 154 -8.29 -3.65 20.73
N GLY A 155 -8.66 -4.13 21.92
CA GLY A 155 -8.04 -5.27 22.59
C GLY A 155 -6.80 -4.87 23.40
N THR A 156 -6.54 -5.67 24.42
CA THR A 156 -5.37 -5.60 25.29
C THR A 156 -4.58 -6.90 25.16
N MET A 157 -3.60 -7.12 26.04
CA MET A 157 -2.92 -8.42 26.12
C MET A 157 -3.82 -9.51 26.72
N GLU A 158 -4.85 -9.12 27.48
CA GLU A 158 -5.75 -10.01 28.20
C GLU A 158 -7.09 -10.19 27.45
N ASP A 159 -7.54 -9.14 26.73
CA ASP A 159 -8.86 -9.11 26.10
C ASP A 159 -8.80 -8.98 24.57
N ALA A 160 -9.60 -9.78 23.89
CA ALA A 160 -9.77 -9.69 22.45
C ALA A 160 -10.45 -8.38 22.03
N SER A 161 -10.06 -7.84 20.88
CA SER A 161 -10.65 -6.64 20.30
C SER A 161 -12.18 -6.77 20.12
N SER A 162 -12.90 -5.71 20.46
CA SER A 162 -14.33 -5.56 20.12
C SER A 162 -14.56 -5.07 18.70
N ILE A 163 -13.50 -4.61 18.03
CA ILE A 163 -13.55 -4.07 16.67
C ILE A 163 -12.64 -4.93 15.78
N VAL A 164 -13.16 -5.40 14.67
CA VAL A 164 -12.45 -6.19 13.66
C VAL A 164 -12.30 -5.35 12.39
N PHE A 165 -11.08 -5.12 11.95
CA PHE A 165 -10.79 -4.52 10.65
C PHE A 165 -10.49 -5.62 9.66
N LEU A 166 -11.02 -5.53 8.45
CA LEU A 166 -10.60 -6.37 7.33
C LEU A 166 -9.52 -5.67 6.51
N ASN A 167 -8.78 -6.44 5.71
CA ASN A 167 -7.92 -5.86 4.69
C ASN A 167 -8.78 -5.08 3.70
N SER A 168 -8.33 -3.88 3.30
CA SER A 168 -9.06 -3.06 2.35
C SER A 168 -8.41 -3.16 0.99
N TYR A 169 -9.23 -3.40 -0.03
CA TYR A 169 -8.79 -3.59 -1.40
C TYR A 169 -9.32 -2.49 -2.32
N PRO A 170 -8.56 -2.12 -3.37
CA PRO A 170 -9.08 -1.26 -4.41
C PRO A 170 -10.17 -1.99 -5.19
N ILE A 171 -11.27 -1.28 -5.47
CA ILE A 171 -12.41 -1.79 -6.24
C ILE A 171 -12.64 -0.96 -7.51
N SER A 172 -11.98 0.19 -7.62
CA SER A 172 -12.01 1.05 -8.79
C SER A 172 -10.81 1.98 -8.79
N SER A 173 -10.41 2.46 -9.96
CA SER A 173 -9.37 3.47 -10.11
C SER A 173 -9.68 4.34 -11.33
N ARG A 174 -9.53 5.65 -11.17
CA ARG A 174 -9.71 6.60 -12.28
C ARG A 174 -8.52 6.61 -13.24
N TYR A 175 -7.33 6.43 -12.70
CA TYR A 175 -6.06 6.43 -13.42
C TYR A 175 -5.33 5.11 -13.16
N ASN A 176 -4.12 4.98 -13.69
CA ASN A 176 -3.28 3.83 -13.38
C ASN A 176 -3.16 3.67 -11.85
N LEU A 177 -3.41 2.45 -11.37
CA LEU A 177 -3.43 2.14 -9.93
C LEU A 177 -2.06 2.37 -9.28
N LEU A 178 -0.99 2.07 -10.00
CA LEU A 178 0.38 2.27 -9.55
C LEU A 178 1.05 3.38 -10.36
N VAL A 179 1.75 4.26 -9.65
CA VAL A 179 2.55 5.33 -10.26
C VAL A 179 3.93 5.41 -9.63
N PRO A 180 4.93 5.90 -10.37
CA PRO A 180 6.26 6.13 -9.81
C PRO A 180 6.25 7.25 -8.78
N GLU A 181 7.04 7.07 -7.74
CA GLU A 181 7.36 8.08 -6.72
C GLU A 181 8.88 8.20 -6.59
N VAL A 182 9.35 9.41 -6.30
CA VAL A 182 10.76 9.69 -6.10
C VAL A 182 10.96 10.31 -4.73
N THR A 183 11.87 9.75 -3.97
CA THR A 183 12.32 10.34 -2.70
C THR A 183 13.83 10.54 -2.77
N THR A 184 14.28 11.71 -2.39
CA THR A 184 15.69 12.04 -2.30
C THR A 184 16.10 12.13 -0.83
N PRO A 185 16.60 11.04 -0.22
CA PRO A 185 17.09 11.09 1.15
C PRO A 185 18.33 11.98 1.22
N ILE A 186 18.35 12.88 2.19
CA ILE A 186 19.48 13.81 2.40
C ILE A 186 20.67 13.09 3.06
N TYR A 187 20.39 12.04 3.86
CA TYR A 187 21.42 11.33 4.60
C TYR A 187 21.47 9.84 4.26
N ARG A 188 22.68 9.28 4.11
CA ARG A 188 22.94 7.84 4.25
C ARG A 188 23.40 7.57 5.68
N GLU A 189 22.86 6.53 6.31
CA GLU A 189 23.11 6.14 7.71
C GLU A 189 24.59 5.92 8.10
N GLN A 190 25.53 5.95 7.16
CA GLN A 190 26.94 5.60 7.40
C GLN A 190 27.90 6.79 7.54
N GLU A 191 27.46 8.04 7.38
CA GLU A 191 28.36 9.18 7.42
C GLU A 191 27.91 10.27 8.40
N VAL A 192 28.31 10.12 9.66
CA VAL A 192 27.92 10.93 10.82
C VAL A 192 28.41 12.41 10.77
N LYS A 193 29.11 12.85 9.72
CA LYS A 193 29.73 14.19 9.67
C LYS A 193 29.69 14.93 8.34
N ILE A 194 28.73 14.63 7.45
CA ILE A 194 28.61 15.40 6.21
C ILE A 194 27.68 16.60 6.45
N LYS A 195 28.15 17.80 6.16
CA LYS A 195 27.29 19.00 6.11
C LYS A 195 26.28 18.84 4.98
N GLU A 196 25.04 19.30 5.19
CA GLU A 196 23.95 19.23 4.19
C GLU A 196 24.39 19.71 2.80
N THR A 197 25.25 20.73 2.76
CA THR A 197 25.81 21.32 1.53
C THR A 197 26.77 20.39 0.76
N GLU A 198 27.26 19.34 1.40
CA GLU A 198 28.23 18.39 0.79
C GLU A 198 27.59 17.04 0.44
N ALA A 199 26.34 16.82 0.87
CA ALA A 199 25.61 15.60 0.61
C ALA A 199 25.27 15.48 -0.90
N LYS A 200 25.59 14.33 -1.50
CA LYS A 200 25.14 13.97 -2.85
C LYS A 200 23.90 13.08 -2.72
N PRO A 201 22.70 13.66 -2.74
CA PRO A 201 21.48 12.88 -2.58
C PRO A 201 21.32 11.89 -3.73
N THR A 202 21.01 10.63 -3.41
CA THR A 202 20.70 9.61 -4.40
C THR A 202 19.18 9.40 -4.42
N PRO A 203 18.48 9.74 -5.50
CA PRO A 203 17.06 9.54 -5.58
C PRO A 203 16.70 8.04 -5.51
N ILE A 204 15.70 7.71 -4.72
CA ILE A 204 15.09 6.36 -4.65
C ILE A 204 13.79 6.44 -5.40
N ILE A 205 13.64 5.60 -6.43
CA ILE A 205 12.44 5.52 -7.26
C ILE A 205 11.70 4.23 -6.92
N TYR A 206 10.39 4.32 -6.64
CA TYR A 206 9.57 3.18 -6.23
C TYR A 206 8.09 3.37 -6.61
N PRO A 207 7.30 2.28 -6.70
CA PRO A 207 5.86 2.37 -6.97
C PRO A 207 5.08 2.75 -5.72
N VAL A 208 4.02 3.55 -5.92
CA VAL A 208 3.02 3.89 -4.92
C VAL A 208 1.62 3.74 -5.50
N VAL A 209 0.62 3.58 -4.64
CA VAL A 209 -0.78 3.65 -5.06
C VAL A 209 -1.13 5.09 -5.38
N ASN A 210 -1.83 5.28 -6.50
CA ASN A 210 -2.19 6.60 -7.02
C ASN A 210 -3.33 7.25 -6.20
N ARG A 211 -3.58 8.53 -6.45
CA ARG A 211 -4.81 9.21 -6.05
C ARG A 211 -6.00 8.76 -6.91
N ASP A 212 -7.20 9.07 -6.47
CA ASP A 212 -8.45 8.72 -7.14
C ASP A 212 -8.65 7.20 -7.32
N VAL A 213 -8.12 6.42 -6.38
CA VAL A 213 -8.39 4.99 -6.23
C VAL A 213 -9.44 4.79 -5.15
N ILE A 214 -10.49 4.03 -5.46
CA ILE A 214 -11.55 3.72 -4.52
C ILE A 214 -11.23 2.40 -3.83
N PHE A 215 -11.04 2.47 -2.52
CA PHE A 215 -10.89 1.33 -1.63
C PHE A 215 -12.21 0.99 -0.94
N ARG A 216 -12.52 -0.28 -0.83
CA ARG A 216 -13.62 -0.75 0.02
C ARG A 216 -13.08 -1.11 1.39
N ILE A 217 -13.69 -0.58 2.43
CA ILE A 217 -13.28 -0.70 3.82
C ILE A 217 -14.41 -1.35 4.61
N VAL A 218 -14.11 -2.46 5.27
CA VAL A 218 -15.09 -3.22 6.05
C VAL A 218 -14.60 -3.35 7.48
N VAL A 219 -15.46 -2.96 8.43
CA VAL A 219 -15.16 -2.99 9.86
C VAL A 219 -16.35 -3.64 10.59
N GLY A 220 -16.07 -4.64 11.41
CA GLY A 220 -17.04 -5.30 12.29
C GLY A 220 -16.91 -4.82 13.72
N ILE A 221 -18.05 -4.62 14.41
CA ILE A 221 -18.10 -4.24 15.82
C ILE A 221 -18.97 -5.25 16.55
N LYS A 222 -18.52 -5.70 17.72
CA LYS A 222 -19.31 -6.57 18.59
C LYS A 222 -20.62 -5.89 19.00
N PRO A 223 -21.76 -6.60 19.03
CA PRO A 223 -23.09 -6.02 19.30
C PRO A 223 -23.20 -5.35 20.66
N GLU A 224 -22.41 -5.78 21.66
CA GLU A 224 -22.38 -5.17 23.00
C GLU A 224 -21.84 -3.72 23.00
N LYS A 225 -21.23 -3.30 21.89
CA LYS A 225 -20.69 -1.94 21.70
C LYS A 225 -21.54 -1.09 20.75
N ARG A 226 -22.79 -1.48 20.55
CA ARG A 226 -23.72 -0.82 19.60
C ARG A 226 -23.85 0.69 19.84
N ASP A 227 -23.86 1.13 21.09
CA ASP A 227 -24.05 2.53 21.47
C ASP A 227 -22.87 3.42 20.99
N LEU A 228 -21.70 2.84 20.78
CA LEU A 228 -20.50 3.56 20.32
C LEU A 228 -20.39 3.67 18.78
N ILE A 229 -21.30 3.05 18.05
CA ILE A 229 -21.24 2.91 16.59
C ILE A 229 -21.03 4.26 15.88
N ASN A 230 -21.85 5.26 16.20
CA ASN A 230 -21.79 6.56 15.53
C ASN A 230 -20.48 7.28 15.85
N GLN A 231 -20.02 7.19 17.10
CA GLN A 231 -18.76 7.77 17.53
C GLN A 231 -17.57 7.09 16.81
N LEU A 232 -17.57 5.75 16.71
CA LEU A 232 -16.52 5.00 16.04
C LEU A 232 -16.47 5.29 14.52
N LYS A 233 -17.63 5.50 13.90
CA LYS A 233 -17.70 5.97 12.50
C LYS A 233 -17.03 7.32 12.31
N LEU A 234 -17.35 8.29 13.16
CA LEU A 234 -16.72 9.63 13.12
C LEU A 234 -15.20 9.54 13.29
N PHE A 235 -14.73 8.75 14.25
CA PHE A 235 -13.30 8.54 14.46
C PHE A 235 -12.63 7.91 13.24
N LEU A 236 -13.30 6.96 12.60
CA LEU A 236 -12.75 6.33 11.40
C LEU A 236 -12.61 7.34 10.25
N VAL A 237 -13.61 8.22 10.06
CA VAL A 237 -13.53 9.32 9.09
C VAL A 237 -12.32 10.20 9.35
N GLU A 238 -12.13 10.61 10.61
CA GLU A 238 -11.01 11.48 10.99
C GLU A 238 -9.64 10.81 10.80
N VAL A 239 -9.53 9.52 11.14
CA VAL A 239 -8.30 8.73 10.93
C VAL A 239 -7.96 8.66 9.44
N LEU A 240 -8.94 8.40 8.59
CA LEU A 240 -8.75 8.32 7.14
C LEU A 240 -8.32 9.66 6.53
N LYS A 241 -8.87 10.77 7.02
CA LYS A 241 -8.48 12.12 6.61
C LYS A 241 -7.08 12.52 7.09
N ARG A 242 -6.63 12.03 8.25
CA ARG A 242 -5.26 12.25 8.74
C ARG A 242 -4.20 11.47 7.97
N GLY A 243 -4.62 10.44 7.23
CA GLY A 243 -3.79 9.59 6.40
C GLY A 243 -3.39 8.28 7.04
N ILE A 244 -3.20 7.27 6.20
CA ILE A 244 -2.79 5.91 6.57
C ILE A 244 -1.49 5.54 5.87
N GLY A 245 -0.65 4.79 6.57
CA GLY A 245 0.60 4.26 6.02
C GLY A 245 1.80 5.16 6.28
N ALA A 246 2.71 5.26 5.32
CA ALA A 246 3.93 6.02 5.47
C ALA A 246 3.79 7.45 4.92
N LYS A 247 4.62 8.35 5.49
CA LYS A 247 4.72 9.77 5.06
C LYS A 247 3.41 10.57 5.23
N THR A 248 2.56 10.22 6.17
CA THR A 248 1.31 10.93 6.45
C THR A 248 1.54 12.41 6.80
N LEU A 249 2.62 12.72 7.52
CA LEU A 249 3.02 14.11 7.80
C LEU A 249 3.40 14.93 6.55
N LEU A 250 3.66 14.25 5.44
CA LEU A 250 3.90 14.88 4.13
C LEU A 250 2.66 14.85 3.23
N GLY A 251 1.49 14.55 3.80
CA GLY A 251 0.21 14.54 3.09
C GLY A 251 -0.07 13.26 2.27
N TYR A 252 0.65 12.15 2.53
CA TYR A 252 0.36 10.86 1.90
C TYR A 252 -0.73 10.10 2.66
N GLY A 253 -1.44 9.23 1.94
CA GLY A 253 -2.38 8.27 2.52
C GLY A 253 -3.71 8.85 2.96
N ILE A 254 -4.06 10.05 2.54
CA ILE A 254 -5.36 10.67 2.82
C ILE A 254 -6.44 9.89 2.05
N ILE A 255 -7.49 9.49 2.77
CA ILE A 255 -8.64 8.80 2.19
C ILE A 255 -9.91 9.55 2.57
N GLU A 256 -10.69 9.91 1.57
CA GLU A 256 -11.96 10.61 1.69
C GLU A 256 -13.11 9.62 1.51
N LEU A 257 -14.06 9.57 2.45
CA LEU A 257 -15.22 8.70 2.33
C LEU A 257 -16.18 9.22 1.25
N GLU A 258 -16.63 8.34 0.36
CA GLU A 258 -17.66 8.65 -0.62
C GLU A 258 -19.04 8.58 0.05
N GLY A 259 -19.85 9.62 -0.14
CA GLY A 259 -21.24 9.66 0.33
C GLY A 259 -21.45 10.26 1.74
N HIS A 260 -20.45 10.87 2.35
CA HIS A 260 -20.59 11.68 3.57
C HIS A 260 -20.13 13.11 3.29
N SER A 261 -20.97 13.87 2.59
CA SER A 261 -20.95 15.35 2.57
C SER A 261 -21.94 15.87 3.61
#